data_8932a6ebaa0a2ae263e8e2c4d6c4fda9
#
_entry.id   8932a6ebaa0a2ae263e8e2c4d6c4fda9
#
_cell.length_a   1.000
_cell.length_b   1.000
_cell.length_c   1.000
_cell.angle_alpha   90.00
_cell.angle_beta   90.00
_cell.angle_gamma   90.00
#
_symmetry.space_group_name_H-M   'P 1'
#
loop_
_entity.id
_entity.type
_entity.pdbx_description
1 polymer ?
#
loop_
_entity_poly.entity_id
_entity_poly.type
_entity_poly.pdbx_seq_one_letter_code
_entity_poly.pdbx_strand_id
1 'polypeptide(L)'
;MKPSQSGRSRPHRQILSSDAWVGLGLLVLVWVLNHYTGLFTVLENRYFDSASGLTGRVPSDQVVILAIDDASVARIGRWPWPRDVHAKVIDQLTEAKAKVVASTIFYFEPQVDRGSSHLGRIRDALLPLTNADASLQPVLRMAEDGLKELDTDSTLAQSLTRSGKVVLPLVFELGPAYGSPEEPLPAFAQKSVVPTSPGIDLPQGVKVQWPLQTLGNAARSVGHLNHEQDEVDGVVRREPLLVQYGDQWMPSLALVTAMQALNLNSKDVRFAGAGRLQLGGLPIPVDEMGRLLPQFYPDQEGRPPFAVDSFYDLYSGKIPPSRYAGKVVLIGTTALGVGTAFATPVSPVTNPVQVLAHNTSSLLSGHFFAQPAWVSSFTGVSLLCVALLVFVGLPRLSAAWAAVVTGVTASLLLLVGFVSIAAVQLWLPTVLPVGALLVAYVGLTTKRFLFTEASKIRSDEESAETNRMMGLALQGQGQLDMAFDRFRRVPLSDGVMDNLANLALDFERKR
;
A
#
# COMPACT_ATOMS: atom_id res chain seq x y z
N MET A 1 -10.54 50.01 -59.59
CA MET A 1 -10.65 49.87 -58.16
C MET A 1 -11.08 48.42 -57.86
N LYS A 2 -10.14 47.64 -57.31
CA LYS A 2 -10.42 46.26 -56.86
C LYS A 2 -11.00 46.32 -55.45
N PRO A 3 -12.07 45.60 -55.09
CA PRO A 3 -12.51 45.45 -53.69
C PRO A 3 -11.57 44.50 -52.92
N SER A 4 -11.09 44.96 -51.82
CA SER A 4 -10.24 44.20 -50.88
C SER A 4 -11.03 43.05 -50.25
N GLN A 5 -10.59 41.83 -50.50
CA GLN A 5 -11.00 40.66 -49.69
C GLN A 5 -10.30 40.77 -48.33
N SER A 6 -11.00 41.19 -47.30
CA SER A 6 -10.54 41.13 -45.93
C SER A 6 -11.30 40.09 -45.14
N GLY A 7 -10.62 39.00 -44.82
CA GLY A 7 -10.66 38.42 -43.47
C GLY A 7 -11.88 37.67 -42.99
N ARG A 8 -12.17 36.47 -43.52
CA ARG A 8 -13.03 35.48 -42.85
C ARG A 8 -12.26 34.21 -42.47
N SER A 9 -11.26 34.32 -41.60
CA SER A 9 -10.57 33.11 -41.07
C SER A 9 -10.17 33.19 -39.59
N ARG A 10 -10.72 34.10 -38.80
CA ARG A 10 -10.30 34.32 -37.42
C ARG A 10 -11.06 33.57 -36.31
N PRO A 11 -12.36 33.17 -36.38
CA PRO A 11 -13.03 32.56 -35.24
C PRO A 11 -12.49 31.16 -34.90
N HIS A 12 -12.17 30.33 -35.89
CA HIS A 12 -11.69 28.95 -35.65
C HIS A 12 -10.31 28.92 -34.97
N ARG A 13 -9.41 29.82 -35.26
CA ARG A 13 -8.07 29.89 -34.65
C ARG A 13 -8.11 30.37 -33.21
N GLN A 14 -9.02 31.27 -32.86
CA GLN A 14 -9.21 31.76 -31.49
C GLN A 14 -9.88 30.73 -30.60
N ILE A 15 -10.84 29.94 -31.11
CA ILE A 15 -11.48 28.85 -30.38
C ILE A 15 -10.49 27.75 -30.09
N LEU A 16 -9.69 27.33 -31.05
CA LEU A 16 -8.65 26.31 -30.89
C LEU A 16 -7.57 26.71 -29.86
N SER A 17 -7.12 27.98 -29.86
CA SER A 17 -6.18 28.46 -28.84
C SER A 17 -6.81 28.51 -27.45
N SER A 18 -8.09 28.88 -27.33
CA SER A 18 -8.83 28.90 -26.08
C SER A 18 -9.05 27.49 -25.51
N ASP A 19 -9.29 26.47 -26.35
CA ASP A 19 -9.43 25.07 -25.90
C ASP A 19 -8.12 24.52 -25.37
N ALA A 20 -7.00 24.84 -26.01
CA ALA A 20 -5.68 24.42 -25.57
C ALA A 20 -5.33 24.99 -24.18
N TRP A 21 -5.61 26.26 -23.90
CA TRP A 21 -5.36 26.85 -22.58
C TRP A 21 -6.26 26.29 -21.49
N VAL A 22 -7.54 25.99 -21.81
CA VAL A 22 -8.44 25.33 -20.86
C VAL A 22 -7.96 23.92 -20.58
N GLY A 23 -7.55 23.16 -21.60
CA GLY A 23 -6.97 21.83 -21.43
C GLY A 23 -5.73 21.85 -20.53
N LEU A 24 -4.82 22.79 -20.73
CA LEU A 24 -3.65 22.97 -19.87
C LEU A 24 -4.05 23.29 -18.43
N GLY A 25 -5.01 24.21 -18.24
CA GLY A 25 -5.51 24.54 -16.90
C GLY A 25 -6.11 23.34 -16.17
N LEU A 26 -6.84 22.46 -16.88
CA LEU A 26 -7.38 21.24 -16.32
C LEU A 26 -6.29 20.21 -15.94
N LEU A 27 -5.24 20.08 -16.75
CA LEU A 27 -4.11 19.21 -16.41
C LEU A 27 -3.36 19.72 -15.17
N VAL A 28 -3.14 21.02 -15.07
CA VAL A 28 -2.55 21.64 -13.88
C VAL A 28 -3.46 21.44 -12.67
N LEU A 29 -4.79 21.58 -12.82
CA LEU A 29 -5.76 21.31 -11.75
C LEU A 29 -5.66 19.88 -11.26
N VAL A 30 -5.59 18.90 -12.16
CA VAL A 30 -5.44 17.47 -11.79
C VAL A 30 -4.13 17.24 -11.04
N TRP A 31 -3.04 17.84 -11.50
CA TRP A 31 -1.75 17.73 -10.83
C TRP A 31 -1.78 18.33 -9.42
N VAL A 32 -2.33 19.56 -9.28
CA VAL A 32 -2.51 20.23 -7.97
C VAL A 32 -3.41 19.39 -7.07
N LEU A 33 -4.55 18.94 -7.58
CA LEU A 33 -5.48 18.10 -6.80
C LEU A 33 -4.79 16.84 -6.28
N ASN A 34 -4.06 16.13 -7.15
CA ASN A 34 -3.34 14.93 -6.73
C ASN A 34 -2.24 15.24 -5.71
N HIS A 35 -1.52 16.36 -5.87
CA HIS A 35 -0.45 16.76 -4.94
C HIS A 35 -0.97 17.01 -3.52
N TYR A 36 -2.15 17.67 -3.39
CA TYR A 36 -2.71 18.01 -2.07
C TYR A 36 -3.63 16.94 -1.48
N THR A 37 -4.25 16.10 -2.29
CA THR A 37 -5.25 15.11 -1.81
C THR A 37 -4.80 13.66 -1.96
N GLY A 38 -3.78 13.38 -2.77
CA GLY A 38 -3.37 12.01 -3.10
C GLY A 38 -4.44 11.18 -3.84
N LEU A 39 -5.51 11.81 -4.36
CA LEU A 39 -6.66 11.10 -4.92
C LEU A 39 -6.27 10.05 -5.98
N PHE A 40 -5.47 10.46 -6.96
CA PHE A 40 -5.04 9.53 -8.02
C PHE A 40 -4.00 8.52 -7.52
N THR A 41 -3.25 8.86 -6.47
CA THR A 41 -2.34 7.93 -5.79
C THR A 41 -3.13 6.82 -5.08
N VAL A 42 -4.21 7.16 -4.36
CA VAL A 42 -5.12 6.15 -3.75
C VAL A 42 -5.72 5.24 -4.82
N LEU A 43 -6.17 5.81 -5.94
CA LEU A 43 -6.74 5.02 -7.04
C LEU A 43 -5.69 4.12 -7.71
N GLU A 44 -4.46 4.61 -7.89
CA GLU A 44 -3.33 3.82 -8.40
C GLU A 44 -3.00 2.66 -7.45
N ASN A 45 -2.93 2.94 -6.16
CA ASN A 45 -2.68 1.93 -5.14
C ASN A 45 -3.74 0.82 -5.17
N ARG A 46 -5.03 1.19 -5.23
CA ARG A 46 -6.14 0.21 -5.35
C ARG A 46 -6.11 -0.57 -6.66
N TYR A 47 -5.72 0.10 -7.74
CA TYR A 47 -5.54 -0.55 -9.03
C TYR A 47 -4.42 -1.60 -8.97
N PHE A 48 -3.27 -1.24 -8.37
CA PHE A 48 -2.18 -2.17 -8.12
C PHE A 48 -2.62 -3.35 -7.23
N ASP A 49 -3.29 -3.09 -6.11
CA ASP A 49 -3.78 -4.12 -5.19
C ASP A 49 -4.68 -5.14 -5.91
N SER A 50 -5.62 -4.64 -6.73
CA SER A 50 -6.51 -5.49 -7.51
C SER A 50 -5.76 -6.30 -8.57
N ALA A 51 -4.85 -5.68 -9.32
CA ALA A 51 -4.09 -6.33 -10.38
C ALA A 51 -3.10 -7.37 -9.82
N SER A 52 -2.43 -7.05 -8.70
CA SER A 52 -1.50 -7.95 -8.03
C SER A 52 -2.19 -9.18 -7.43
N GLY A 53 -3.43 -9.03 -6.95
CA GLY A 53 -4.27 -10.14 -6.49
C GLY A 53 -4.66 -11.13 -7.58
N LEU A 54 -4.71 -10.68 -8.84
CA LEU A 54 -5.10 -11.50 -10.01
C LEU A 54 -3.92 -12.24 -10.67
N THR A 55 -2.71 -12.17 -10.12
CA THR A 55 -1.52 -12.82 -10.69
C THR A 55 -1.57 -14.34 -10.68
N GLY A 56 -2.48 -14.97 -9.95
CA GLY A 56 -2.58 -16.42 -9.82
C GLY A 56 -1.41 -17.10 -9.09
N ARG A 57 -0.54 -16.32 -8.45
CA ARG A 57 0.60 -16.84 -7.69
C ARG A 57 0.15 -17.55 -6.43
N VAL A 58 0.77 -18.67 -6.15
CA VAL A 58 0.49 -19.49 -4.97
C VAL A 58 1.61 -19.29 -3.94
N PRO A 59 1.29 -19.10 -2.65
CA PRO A 59 2.30 -18.98 -1.61
C PRO A 59 3.10 -20.26 -1.44
N SER A 60 4.29 -20.14 -0.82
CA SER A 60 5.12 -21.29 -0.48
C SER A 60 4.40 -22.21 0.51
N ASP A 61 4.29 -23.48 0.18
CA ASP A 61 3.74 -24.52 1.05
C ASP A 61 4.63 -24.83 2.28
N GLN A 62 5.85 -24.31 2.28
CA GLN A 62 6.77 -24.43 3.40
C GLN A 62 6.41 -23.52 4.58
N VAL A 63 5.65 -22.44 4.36
CA VAL A 63 5.27 -21.47 5.38
C VAL A 63 3.98 -21.90 6.08
N VAL A 64 4.04 -22.02 7.40
CA VAL A 64 2.90 -22.36 8.27
C VAL A 64 2.81 -21.32 9.37
N ILE A 65 1.62 -20.83 9.64
CA ILE A 65 1.34 -19.91 10.75
C ILE A 65 0.86 -20.75 11.95
N LEU A 66 1.54 -20.62 13.08
CA LEU A 66 1.09 -21.13 14.37
C LEU A 66 0.47 -19.97 15.15
N ALA A 67 -0.83 -19.89 15.07
CA ALA A 67 -1.61 -18.75 15.53
C ALA A 67 -1.91 -18.82 17.03
N ILE A 68 -1.55 -17.76 17.76
CA ILE A 68 -2.09 -17.51 19.09
C ILE A 68 -3.46 -16.87 18.88
N ASP A 69 -4.45 -17.75 18.72
CA ASP A 69 -5.83 -17.43 18.41
C ASP A 69 -6.70 -17.30 19.68
N ASP A 70 -7.96 -16.91 19.51
CA ASP A 70 -8.91 -16.76 20.63
C ASP A 70 -9.08 -18.08 21.40
N ALA A 71 -9.06 -19.22 20.70
CA ALA A 71 -9.16 -20.54 21.33
C ALA A 71 -7.94 -20.84 22.20
N SER A 72 -6.76 -20.44 21.78
CA SER A 72 -5.52 -20.56 22.57
C SER A 72 -5.57 -19.69 23.82
N VAL A 73 -6.00 -18.43 23.70
CA VAL A 73 -6.13 -17.52 24.84
C VAL A 73 -7.18 -18.03 25.83
N ALA A 74 -8.30 -18.52 25.34
CA ALA A 74 -9.38 -19.06 26.22
C ALA A 74 -8.97 -20.32 26.99
N ARG A 75 -8.10 -21.18 26.42
CA ARG A 75 -7.75 -22.48 27.00
C ARG A 75 -6.47 -22.52 27.83
N ILE A 76 -5.46 -21.71 27.43
CA ILE A 76 -4.19 -21.60 28.17
C ILE A 76 -4.34 -20.64 29.33
N GLY A 77 -5.12 -19.57 29.16
CA GLY A 77 -5.34 -18.52 30.14
C GLY A 77 -4.98 -17.14 29.63
N ARG A 78 -5.00 -16.17 30.55
CA ARG A 78 -4.81 -14.76 30.24
C ARG A 78 -3.46 -14.47 29.57
N TRP A 79 -3.49 -13.83 28.42
CA TRP A 79 -2.30 -13.30 27.74
C TRP A 79 -1.73 -12.05 28.46
N PRO A 80 -0.42 -11.81 28.50
CA PRO A 80 0.66 -12.67 27.96
C PRO A 80 0.94 -13.88 28.87
N TRP A 81 1.25 -15.02 28.23
CA TRP A 81 1.54 -16.26 28.94
C TRP A 81 2.97 -16.29 29.52
N PRO A 82 3.18 -17.12 30.56
CA PRO A 82 4.52 -17.46 31.04
C PRO A 82 5.39 -18.02 29.91
N ARG A 83 6.69 -17.78 29.99
CA ARG A 83 7.66 -18.15 28.93
C ARG A 83 7.81 -19.65 28.73
N ASP A 84 7.56 -20.45 29.77
CA ASP A 84 7.57 -21.90 29.70
C ASP A 84 6.51 -22.50 28.76
N VAL A 85 5.37 -21.79 28.58
CA VAL A 85 4.35 -22.15 27.58
C VAL A 85 4.94 -22.05 26.15
N HIS A 86 5.69 -21.01 25.89
CA HIS A 86 6.39 -20.83 24.61
C HIS A 86 7.54 -21.82 24.46
N ALA A 87 8.29 -22.07 25.54
CA ALA A 87 9.38 -23.02 25.56
C ALA A 87 8.92 -24.43 25.15
N LYS A 88 7.78 -24.91 25.73
CA LYS A 88 7.21 -26.21 25.38
C LYS A 88 6.89 -26.34 23.88
N VAL A 89 6.27 -25.34 23.28
CA VAL A 89 5.95 -25.36 21.85
C VAL A 89 7.22 -25.31 20.99
N ILE A 90 8.23 -24.54 21.38
CA ILE A 90 9.53 -24.53 20.69
C ILE A 90 10.21 -25.89 20.77
N ASP A 91 10.14 -26.58 21.92
CA ASP A 91 10.67 -27.94 22.07
C ASP A 91 9.93 -28.92 21.15
N GLN A 92 8.59 -28.87 21.11
CA GLN A 92 7.79 -29.71 20.20
C GLN A 92 8.15 -29.44 18.70
N LEU A 93 8.35 -28.16 18.30
CA LEU A 93 8.77 -27.83 16.94
C LEU A 93 10.20 -28.27 16.64
N THR A 94 11.06 -28.30 17.66
CA THR A 94 12.45 -28.79 17.56
C THR A 94 12.47 -30.29 17.32
N GLU A 95 11.69 -31.06 18.10
CA GLU A 95 11.50 -32.51 17.93
C GLU A 95 10.90 -32.83 16.55
N ALA A 96 9.97 -32.01 16.08
CA ALA A 96 9.37 -32.07 14.75
C ALA A 96 10.37 -31.80 13.61
N LYS A 97 11.56 -31.35 13.91
CA LYS A 97 12.58 -30.92 12.93
C LYS A 97 12.06 -29.78 12.01
N ALA A 98 11.35 -28.82 12.59
CA ALA A 98 11.03 -27.59 11.87
C ALA A 98 12.29 -26.96 11.28
N LYS A 99 12.18 -26.38 10.09
CA LYS A 99 13.34 -25.82 9.38
C LYS A 99 13.81 -24.51 10.02
N VAL A 100 12.84 -23.63 10.30
CA VAL A 100 13.01 -22.35 10.98
C VAL A 100 11.77 -22.09 11.82
N VAL A 101 11.92 -21.47 12.97
CA VAL A 101 10.82 -20.94 13.78
C VAL A 101 11.06 -19.45 13.95
N ALA A 102 10.18 -18.61 13.43
CA ALA A 102 10.22 -17.15 13.64
C ALA A 102 9.04 -16.71 14.50
N SER A 103 9.30 -15.90 15.51
CA SER A 103 8.28 -15.37 16.40
C SER A 103 8.04 -13.89 16.14
N THR A 104 6.79 -13.44 16.17
CA THR A 104 6.45 -12.01 16.20
C THR A 104 6.19 -11.50 17.62
N ILE A 105 6.43 -12.34 18.63
CA ILE A 105 6.23 -12.00 20.03
C ILE A 105 7.48 -11.30 20.57
N PHE A 106 7.28 -10.14 21.14
CA PHE A 106 8.33 -9.37 21.77
C PHE A 106 8.62 -9.85 23.19
N TYR A 107 9.92 -10.01 23.48
CA TYR A 107 10.43 -10.42 24.79
C TYR A 107 11.41 -9.37 25.30
N PHE A 108 10.95 -8.11 25.44
CA PHE A 108 11.80 -6.96 25.77
C PHE A 108 12.06 -6.81 27.27
N GLU A 109 11.16 -7.33 28.10
CA GLU A 109 11.21 -7.21 29.56
C GLU A 109 11.27 -8.57 30.22
N PRO A 110 12.01 -8.69 31.38
CA PRO A 110 12.00 -9.89 32.17
C PRO A 110 10.59 -10.26 32.64
N GLN A 111 10.29 -11.55 32.64
CA GLN A 111 9.06 -12.02 33.26
C GLN A 111 9.23 -12.11 34.76
N VAL A 112 8.74 -11.11 35.48
CA VAL A 112 8.78 -11.08 36.94
C VAL A 112 7.49 -11.65 37.51
N ASP A 113 7.57 -12.85 38.10
CA ASP A 113 6.49 -13.40 38.94
C ASP A 113 6.57 -12.79 40.33
N ARG A 114 5.40 -12.47 40.95
CA ARG A 114 5.34 -11.90 42.30
C ARG A 114 5.86 -12.89 43.35
N GLY A 115 5.70 -14.18 43.11
CA GLY A 115 6.22 -15.26 43.98
C GLY A 115 7.73 -15.29 44.01
N SER A 116 8.41 -15.03 42.89
CA SER A 116 9.87 -15.02 42.78
C SER A 116 10.52 -13.99 43.74
N SER A 117 9.94 -12.81 43.87
CA SER A 117 10.42 -11.77 44.79
C SER A 117 10.26 -12.18 46.26
N HIS A 118 9.22 -12.93 46.60
CA HIS A 118 9.01 -13.43 47.96
C HIS A 118 9.95 -14.58 48.27
N LEU A 119 10.08 -15.55 47.36
CA LEU A 119 11.00 -16.68 47.50
C LEU A 119 12.47 -16.20 47.52
N GLY A 120 12.82 -15.20 46.75
CA GLY A 120 14.15 -14.55 46.80
C GLY A 120 14.47 -13.99 48.18
N ARG A 121 13.53 -13.26 48.81
CA ARG A 121 13.71 -12.75 50.17
C ARG A 121 13.80 -13.87 51.21
N ILE A 122 13.02 -14.95 51.07
CA ILE A 122 13.11 -16.12 51.94
C ILE A 122 14.48 -16.79 51.79
N ARG A 123 14.95 -17.04 50.56
CA ARG A 123 16.27 -17.59 50.28
C ARG A 123 17.37 -16.72 50.93
N ASP A 124 17.34 -15.43 50.70
CA ASP A 124 18.38 -14.49 51.19
C ASP A 124 18.37 -14.41 52.74
N ALA A 125 17.24 -14.55 53.39
CA ALA A 125 17.11 -14.66 54.85
C ALA A 125 17.62 -16.01 55.39
N LEU A 126 17.43 -17.09 54.63
CA LEU A 126 17.84 -18.45 55.06
C LEU A 126 19.35 -18.70 54.83
N LEU A 127 19.95 -18.13 53.79
CA LEU A 127 21.34 -18.32 53.43
C LEU A 127 22.34 -18.17 54.62
N PRO A 128 22.28 -17.07 55.42
CA PRO A 128 23.18 -16.94 56.56
C PRO A 128 22.84 -17.91 57.69
N LEU A 129 21.58 -18.32 57.85
CA LEU A 129 21.15 -19.22 58.93
C LEU A 129 21.56 -20.67 58.66
N THR A 130 21.60 -21.12 57.43
CA THR A 130 21.99 -22.51 57.07
C THR A 130 23.48 -22.78 57.34
N ASN A 131 24.31 -21.75 57.44
CA ASN A 131 25.68 -21.88 57.90
C ASN A 131 25.78 -22.19 59.43
N ALA A 132 24.74 -21.79 60.20
CA ALA A 132 24.69 -22.00 61.65
C ALA A 132 23.86 -23.26 61.99
N ASP A 133 22.83 -23.59 61.18
CA ASP A 133 21.95 -24.74 61.41
C ASP A 133 21.67 -25.52 60.11
N ALA A 134 22.28 -26.65 59.92
CA ALA A 134 22.16 -27.53 58.77
C ALA A 134 20.71 -28.10 58.60
N SER A 135 19.88 -28.04 59.60
CA SER A 135 18.50 -28.50 59.52
C SER A 135 17.62 -27.64 58.61
N LEU A 136 18.05 -26.39 58.31
CA LEU A 136 17.39 -25.46 57.43
C LEU A 136 17.73 -25.68 55.92
N GLN A 137 18.72 -26.50 55.59
CA GLN A 137 19.11 -26.82 54.23
C GLN A 137 17.98 -27.30 53.33
N PRO A 138 17.04 -28.18 53.79
CA PRO A 138 15.89 -28.56 52.96
C PRO A 138 14.98 -27.39 52.58
N VAL A 139 14.76 -26.45 53.52
CA VAL A 139 13.90 -25.27 53.27
C VAL A 139 14.57 -24.30 52.31
N LEU A 140 15.88 -24.12 52.44
CA LEU A 140 16.65 -23.32 51.48
C LEU A 140 16.55 -23.90 50.07
N ARG A 141 16.74 -25.23 49.91
CA ARG A 141 16.58 -25.92 48.63
C ARG A 141 15.18 -25.74 48.05
N MET A 142 14.13 -25.88 48.86
CA MET A 142 12.75 -25.61 48.40
C MET A 142 12.57 -24.20 47.86
N ALA A 143 13.16 -23.19 48.51
CA ALA A 143 13.10 -21.81 48.01
C ALA A 143 13.90 -21.63 46.72
N GLU A 144 15.07 -22.25 46.60
CA GLU A 144 15.91 -22.26 45.40
C GLU A 144 15.22 -22.97 44.23
N ASP A 145 14.65 -24.16 44.48
CA ASP A 145 13.90 -24.93 43.47
C ASP A 145 12.68 -24.15 42.99
N GLY A 146 11.92 -23.54 43.90
CA GLY A 146 10.80 -22.67 43.53
C GLY A 146 11.22 -21.44 42.71
N LEU A 147 12.36 -20.82 43.06
CA LEU A 147 12.91 -19.71 42.23
C LEU A 147 13.29 -20.19 40.84
N LYS A 148 13.89 -21.35 40.71
CA LYS A 148 14.25 -21.96 39.43
C LYS A 148 13.04 -22.33 38.59
N GLU A 149 11.96 -22.83 39.23
CA GLU A 149 10.70 -23.14 38.56
C GLU A 149 10.00 -21.89 38.04
N LEU A 150 10.08 -20.78 38.79
CA LEU A 150 9.55 -19.48 38.38
C LEU A 150 10.42 -18.69 37.37
N ASP A 151 11.64 -19.14 37.14
CA ASP A 151 12.55 -18.52 36.12
C ASP A 151 12.20 -19.06 34.71
N THR A 152 11.06 -18.62 34.20
CA THR A 152 10.57 -19.04 32.90
C THR A 152 11.34 -18.42 31.74
N ASP A 153 12.03 -17.27 31.93
CA ASP A 153 12.92 -16.68 30.94
C ASP A 153 14.12 -17.61 30.68
N SER A 154 14.75 -18.16 31.72
CA SER A 154 15.83 -19.15 31.58
C SER A 154 15.33 -20.44 30.94
N THR A 155 14.09 -20.87 31.24
CA THR A 155 13.48 -22.04 30.61
C THR A 155 13.32 -21.85 29.12
N LEU A 156 12.82 -20.69 28.69
CA LEU A 156 12.70 -20.34 27.28
C LEU A 156 14.09 -20.27 26.62
N ALA A 157 15.06 -19.63 27.25
CA ALA A 157 16.43 -19.52 26.72
C ALA A 157 17.05 -20.90 26.46
N GLN A 158 16.84 -21.87 27.36
CA GLN A 158 17.31 -23.24 27.16
C GLN A 158 16.64 -23.92 25.96
N SER A 159 15.32 -23.74 25.76
CA SER A 159 14.60 -24.26 24.59
C SER A 159 15.06 -23.61 23.29
N LEU A 160 15.31 -22.29 23.29
CA LEU A 160 15.90 -21.59 22.15
C LEU A 160 17.27 -22.14 21.78
N THR A 161 18.12 -22.36 22.78
CA THR A 161 19.47 -22.91 22.60
C THR A 161 19.43 -24.35 22.05
N ARG A 162 18.56 -25.21 22.60
CA ARG A 162 18.36 -26.58 22.09
C ARG A 162 17.87 -26.58 20.65
N SER A 163 16.96 -25.70 20.33
CA SER A 163 16.43 -25.55 18.96
C SER A 163 17.51 -25.11 17.97
N GLY A 164 18.27 -24.08 18.30
CA GLY A 164 19.26 -23.46 17.41
C GLY A 164 18.68 -22.94 16.09
N LYS A 165 17.34 -22.81 15.97
CA LYS A 165 16.64 -22.45 14.74
C LYS A 165 15.61 -21.33 14.92
N VAL A 166 15.55 -20.75 16.12
CA VAL A 166 14.56 -19.72 16.44
C VAL A 166 15.10 -18.34 16.12
N VAL A 167 14.27 -17.55 15.44
CA VAL A 167 14.53 -16.15 15.11
C VAL A 167 13.60 -15.28 15.95
N LEU A 168 14.14 -14.29 16.65
CA LEU A 168 13.37 -13.39 17.50
C LEU A 168 13.28 -11.99 16.87
N PRO A 169 12.17 -11.26 17.12
CA PRO A 169 11.97 -9.93 16.63
C PRO A 169 12.68 -8.89 17.49
N LEU A 170 13.02 -7.79 16.87
CA LEU A 170 13.32 -6.51 17.48
C LEU A 170 12.52 -5.42 16.76
N VAL A 171 12.41 -4.24 17.31
CA VAL A 171 11.74 -3.11 16.67
C VAL A 171 12.53 -1.83 16.81
N PHE A 172 12.65 -1.08 15.72
CA PHE A 172 13.25 0.24 15.69
C PHE A 172 12.20 1.34 15.80
N GLU A 173 12.51 2.39 16.53
CA GLU A 173 11.90 3.68 16.32
C GLU A 173 12.61 4.32 15.12
N LEU A 174 11.87 4.52 14.02
CA LEU A 174 12.42 5.08 12.78
C LEU A 174 12.29 6.60 12.81
N GLY A 175 13.31 7.29 12.31
CA GLY A 175 13.32 8.74 12.24
C GLY A 175 14.66 9.29 11.71
N PRO A 176 14.77 10.60 11.52
CA PRO A 176 16.03 11.21 11.11
C PRO A 176 17.08 11.01 12.21
N ALA A 177 18.22 10.43 11.86
CA ALA A 177 19.33 10.23 12.78
C ALA A 177 20.08 11.55 13.01
N TYR A 178 20.13 11.97 14.27
CA TYR A 178 20.94 13.11 14.71
C TYR A 178 22.15 12.58 15.50
N GLY A 179 23.19 12.19 14.78
CA GLY A 179 24.41 11.64 15.40
C GLY A 179 24.44 10.11 15.48
N SER A 180 25.31 9.58 16.33
CA SER A 180 25.41 8.13 16.56
C SER A 180 24.33 7.65 17.53
N PRO A 181 23.85 6.40 17.40
CA PRO A 181 22.94 5.82 18.36
C PRO A 181 23.48 5.85 19.80
N GLU A 182 22.62 6.08 20.77
CA GLU A 182 22.99 6.10 22.20
C GLU A 182 23.46 4.73 22.70
N GLU A 183 22.86 3.66 22.15
CA GLU A 183 23.16 2.28 22.53
C GLU A 183 23.82 1.51 21.39
N PRO A 184 24.96 0.87 21.60
CA PRO A 184 25.57 0.02 20.59
C PRO A 184 24.76 -1.27 20.40
N LEU A 185 24.90 -1.91 19.22
CA LEU A 185 24.31 -3.21 18.96
C LEU A 185 24.81 -4.27 19.96
N PRO A 186 23.89 -4.99 20.64
CA PRO A 186 24.28 -6.14 21.49
C PRO A 186 25.04 -7.20 20.70
N ALA A 187 25.92 -7.94 21.38
CA ALA A 187 26.76 -8.98 20.73
C ALA A 187 25.93 -10.04 19.98
N PHE A 188 24.75 -10.38 20.48
CA PHE A 188 23.86 -11.33 19.80
C PHE A 188 23.29 -10.79 18.49
N ALA A 189 23.08 -9.47 18.38
CA ALA A 189 22.56 -8.84 17.17
C ALA A 189 23.60 -8.76 16.06
N GLN A 190 24.90 -8.71 16.41
CA GLN A 190 25.99 -8.70 15.44
C GLN A 190 25.96 -9.90 14.46
N LYS A 191 25.42 -11.04 14.89
CA LYS A 191 25.27 -12.23 14.04
C LYS A 191 24.32 -12.00 12.85
N SER A 192 23.39 -11.03 12.98
CA SER A 192 22.38 -10.72 11.96
C SER A 192 22.80 -9.57 11.05
N VAL A 193 23.77 -8.75 11.45
CA VAL A 193 24.23 -7.59 10.67
C VAL A 193 24.68 -8.02 9.27
N VAL A 194 24.17 -7.34 8.25
CA VAL A 194 24.55 -7.55 6.85
C VAL A 194 25.62 -6.55 6.42
N PRO A 195 26.45 -6.90 5.41
CA PRO A 195 27.46 -6.00 4.90
C PRO A 195 26.86 -4.70 4.36
N THR A 196 27.45 -3.59 4.74
CA THR A 196 27.04 -2.26 4.24
C THR A 196 27.59 -2.04 2.83
N SER A 197 26.86 -1.26 2.04
CA SER A 197 27.25 -0.85 0.69
C SER A 197 26.86 0.61 0.44
N PRO A 198 27.65 1.38 -0.28
CA PRO A 198 27.27 2.76 -0.61
C PRO A 198 26.13 2.82 -1.63
N GLY A 199 25.40 3.93 -1.66
CA GLY A 199 24.44 4.23 -2.73
C GLY A 199 23.00 3.77 -2.49
N ILE A 200 22.61 3.52 -1.23
CA ILE A 200 21.24 3.30 -0.82
C ILE A 200 20.96 4.11 0.45
N ASP A 201 19.80 4.74 0.49
CA ASP A 201 19.32 5.53 1.63
C ASP A 201 18.28 4.73 2.41
N LEU A 202 18.76 3.97 3.40
CA LEU A 202 17.93 3.11 4.21
C LEU A 202 17.19 3.89 5.30
N PRO A 203 15.99 3.41 5.72
CA PRO A 203 15.33 3.93 6.91
C PRO A 203 16.26 3.91 8.12
N GLN A 204 16.33 5.04 8.85
CA GLN A 204 17.23 5.20 9.98
C GLN A 204 16.54 4.79 11.27
N GLY A 205 17.14 3.86 12.02
CA GLY A 205 16.75 3.52 13.38
C GLY A 205 17.40 4.48 14.37
N VAL A 206 16.58 5.17 15.16
CA VAL A 206 17.05 6.11 16.20
C VAL A 206 17.14 5.43 17.56
N LYS A 207 16.17 4.59 17.88
CA LYS A 207 16.13 3.74 19.07
C LYS A 207 15.74 2.33 18.69
N VAL A 208 16.04 1.39 19.58
CA VAL A 208 15.73 -0.02 19.35
C VAL A 208 15.28 -0.68 20.64
N GLN A 209 14.29 -1.54 20.52
CA GLN A 209 13.88 -2.45 21.59
C GLN A 209 14.37 -3.85 21.24
N TRP A 210 15.27 -4.35 22.08
CA TRP A 210 15.93 -5.64 21.91
C TRP A 210 15.19 -6.72 22.70
N PRO A 211 15.20 -7.99 22.25
CA PRO A 211 14.88 -9.09 23.15
C PRO A 211 15.85 -9.12 24.34
N LEU A 212 15.38 -9.61 25.48
CA LEU A 212 16.22 -9.84 26.67
C LEU A 212 17.55 -10.45 26.27
N GLN A 213 18.64 -9.99 26.88
CA GLN A 213 19.98 -10.45 26.55
C GLN A 213 20.13 -11.98 26.63
N THR A 214 19.50 -12.62 27.63
CA THR A 214 19.48 -14.07 27.78
C THR A 214 18.80 -14.77 26.60
N LEU A 215 17.65 -14.26 26.14
CA LEU A 215 16.90 -14.80 25.02
C LEU A 215 17.58 -14.47 23.68
N GLY A 216 18.09 -13.25 23.51
CA GLY A 216 18.83 -12.83 22.32
C GLY A 216 20.10 -13.68 22.10
N ASN A 217 20.85 -13.97 23.16
CA ASN A 217 22.02 -14.84 23.09
C ASN A 217 21.67 -16.29 22.72
N ALA A 218 20.52 -16.79 23.20
CA ALA A 218 20.01 -18.14 22.96
C ALA A 218 19.38 -18.30 21.58
N ALA A 219 18.88 -17.22 20.99
CA ALA A 219 18.30 -17.23 19.66
C ALA A 219 19.35 -17.46 18.57
N ARG A 220 18.94 -18.07 17.45
CA ARG A 220 19.80 -18.26 16.28
C ARG A 220 20.20 -16.91 15.69
N SER A 221 19.24 -16.00 15.55
CA SER A 221 19.40 -14.66 15.00
C SER A 221 18.22 -13.76 15.42
N VAL A 222 18.36 -12.47 15.15
CA VAL A 222 17.29 -11.47 15.37
C VAL A 222 17.07 -10.68 14.09
N GLY A 223 15.85 -10.18 13.91
CA GLY A 223 15.50 -9.33 12.78
C GLY A 223 14.43 -8.30 13.17
N HIS A 224 14.40 -7.16 12.49
CA HIS A 224 13.41 -6.14 12.81
C HIS A 224 12.03 -6.49 12.27
N LEU A 225 10.99 -6.11 13.00
CA LEU A 225 9.58 -6.29 12.65
C LEU A 225 8.91 -4.92 12.47
N ASN A 226 9.59 -4.04 11.76
CA ASN A 226 9.03 -2.75 11.40
C ASN A 226 8.18 -2.90 10.13
N HIS A 227 6.95 -2.41 10.19
CA HIS A 227 6.06 -2.31 9.04
C HIS A 227 5.89 -0.85 8.68
N GLU A 228 5.94 -0.56 7.39
CA GLU A 228 5.73 0.78 6.87
C GLU A 228 4.34 0.86 6.24
N GLN A 229 3.53 1.77 6.74
CA GLN A 229 2.22 2.09 6.18
C GLN A 229 2.39 3.18 5.11
N ASP A 230 1.70 3.03 3.99
CA ASP A 230 1.65 4.06 2.95
C ASP A 230 1.04 5.35 3.54
N GLU A 231 1.70 6.49 3.30
CA GLU A 231 1.30 7.79 3.89
C GLU A 231 -0.08 8.27 3.41
N VAL A 232 -0.54 7.79 2.26
CA VAL A 232 -1.77 8.29 1.62
C VAL A 232 -2.98 7.48 2.05
N ASP A 233 -2.86 6.15 2.15
CA ASP A 233 -4.00 5.26 2.44
C ASP A 233 -3.80 4.33 3.63
N GLY A 234 -2.63 4.36 4.27
CA GLY A 234 -2.33 3.58 5.47
C GLY A 234 -2.15 2.08 5.24
N VAL A 235 -2.06 1.62 4.00
CA VAL A 235 -1.95 0.20 3.64
C VAL A 235 -0.47 -0.23 3.63
N VAL A 236 -0.15 -1.35 4.24
CA VAL A 236 1.19 -1.95 4.22
C VAL A 236 1.36 -2.72 2.90
N ARG A 237 2.14 -2.15 1.98
CA ARG A 237 2.48 -2.75 0.68
C ARG A 237 3.95 -3.08 0.54
N ARG A 238 4.79 -2.38 1.27
CA ARG A 238 6.25 -2.50 1.21
C ARG A 238 6.80 -3.01 2.51
N GLU A 239 7.85 -3.81 2.40
CA GLU A 239 8.62 -4.32 3.53
C GLU A 239 10.02 -3.68 3.50
N PRO A 240 10.39 -2.88 4.51
CA PRO A 240 11.77 -2.46 4.64
C PRO A 240 12.63 -3.69 4.95
N LEU A 241 13.44 -4.14 3.97
CA LEU A 241 14.28 -5.32 4.17
C LEU A 241 15.46 -5.06 5.09
N LEU A 242 15.91 -3.81 5.13
CA LEU A 242 17.06 -3.36 5.91
C LEU A 242 16.72 -2.04 6.62
N VAL A 243 17.21 -1.89 7.84
CA VAL A 243 17.20 -0.64 8.61
C VAL A 243 18.64 -0.32 8.98
N GLN A 244 19.05 0.92 8.77
CA GLN A 244 20.35 1.39 9.19
C GLN A 244 20.30 1.84 10.65
N TYR A 245 21.21 1.28 11.47
CA TYR A 245 21.40 1.67 12.86
C TYR A 245 22.87 2.02 13.10
N GLY A 246 23.17 3.30 13.20
CA GLY A 246 24.55 3.77 13.11
C GLY A 246 25.19 3.39 11.77
N ASP A 247 26.35 2.73 11.84
CA ASP A 247 27.08 2.27 10.66
C ASP A 247 26.73 0.84 10.25
N GLN A 248 25.67 0.25 10.83
CA GLN A 248 25.34 -1.16 10.65
C GLN A 248 23.94 -1.31 10.04
N TRP A 249 23.78 -2.34 9.22
CA TRP A 249 22.51 -2.67 8.58
C TRP A 249 21.87 -3.89 9.21
N MET A 250 20.67 -3.69 9.75
CA MET A 250 19.88 -4.75 10.38
C MET A 250 18.81 -5.26 9.42
N PRO A 251 18.76 -6.57 9.16
CA PRO A 251 17.76 -7.18 8.29
C PRO A 251 16.39 -7.29 8.97
N SER A 252 15.32 -7.29 8.16
CA SER A 252 13.97 -7.59 8.63
C SER A 252 13.84 -9.04 9.10
N LEU A 253 12.85 -9.28 9.95
CA LEU A 253 12.52 -10.63 10.42
C LEU A 253 12.18 -11.57 9.25
N ALA A 254 11.51 -11.06 8.22
CA ALA A 254 11.20 -11.81 7.01
C ALA A 254 12.48 -12.22 6.25
N LEU A 255 13.42 -11.28 6.07
CA LEU A 255 14.68 -11.55 5.39
C LEU A 255 15.53 -12.55 6.17
N VAL A 256 15.65 -12.39 7.49
CA VAL A 256 16.39 -13.35 8.36
C VAL A 256 15.77 -14.73 8.30
N THR A 257 14.42 -14.82 8.36
CA THR A 257 13.71 -16.09 8.28
C THR A 257 13.94 -16.77 6.92
N ALA A 258 13.90 -16.01 5.83
CA ALA A 258 14.19 -16.53 4.49
C ALA A 258 15.66 -16.98 4.36
N MET A 259 16.62 -16.20 4.88
CA MET A 259 18.04 -16.59 4.93
C MET A 259 18.23 -17.95 5.61
N GLN A 260 17.66 -18.09 6.82
CA GLN A 260 17.78 -19.36 7.57
C GLN A 260 17.09 -20.52 6.83
N ALA A 261 15.95 -20.27 6.22
CA ALA A 261 15.23 -21.27 5.43
C ALA A 261 16.01 -21.70 4.18
N LEU A 262 16.78 -20.81 3.58
CA LEU A 262 17.65 -21.12 2.42
C LEU A 262 19.05 -21.59 2.81
N ASN A 263 19.35 -21.75 4.10
CA ASN A 263 20.68 -22.05 4.65
C ASN A 263 21.74 -21.00 4.26
N LEU A 264 21.33 -19.74 4.16
CA LEU A 264 22.19 -18.59 3.90
C LEU A 264 22.49 -17.85 5.22
N ASN A 265 23.50 -17.00 5.18
CA ASN A 265 23.91 -16.16 6.30
C ASN A 265 23.94 -14.68 5.89
N SER A 266 24.19 -13.78 6.84
CA SER A 266 24.18 -12.34 6.59
C SER A 266 25.20 -11.88 5.54
N LYS A 267 26.30 -12.60 5.32
CA LYS A 267 27.31 -12.28 4.29
C LYS A 267 26.84 -12.61 2.87
N ASP A 268 25.80 -13.43 2.74
CA ASP A 268 25.18 -13.78 1.45
C ASP A 268 24.18 -12.73 1.00
N VAL A 269 23.91 -11.73 1.85
CA VAL A 269 23.10 -10.55 1.52
C VAL A 269 24.03 -9.44 1.06
N ARG A 270 23.84 -8.94 -0.17
CA ARG A 270 24.65 -7.87 -0.74
C ARG A 270 23.79 -6.91 -1.55
N PHE A 271 24.07 -5.63 -1.44
CA PHE A 271 23.45 -4.66 -2.34
C PHE A 271 24.24 -4.62 -3.65
N ALA A 272 23.56 -5.00 -4.75
CA ALA A 272 24.19 -5.10 -6.07
C ALA A 272 24.09 -3.81 -6.90
N GLY A 273 23.62 -2.70 -6.29
CA GLY A 273 23.34 -1.43 -6.98
C GLY A 273 22.05 -1.50 -7.83
N ALA A 274 21.70 -0.39 -8.45
CA ALA A 274 20.55 -0.26 -9.36
C ALA A 274 19.21 -0.80 -8.80
N GLY A 275 18.96 -0.61 -7.48
CA GLY A 275 17.71 -1.05 -6.85
C GLY A 275 17.59 -2.57 -6.71
N ARG A 276 18.72 -3.28 -6.47
CA ARG A 276 18.74 -4.75 -6.28
C ARG A 276 19.50 -5.14 -5.03
N LEU A 277 18.83 -5.91 -4.18
CA LEU A 277 19.45 -6.67 -3.11
C LEU A 277 19.67 -8.10 -3.59
N GLN A 278 20.86 -8.66 -3.37
CA GLN A 278 21.19 -10.03 -3.69
C GLN A 278 21.09 -10.87 -2.43
N LEU A 279 20.28 -11.92 -2.46
CA LEU A 279 20.20 -12.93 -1.41
C LEU A 279 20.73 -14.26 -1.95
N GLY A 280 22.01 -14.56 -1.70
CA GLY A 280 22.68 -15.68 -2.36
C GLY A 280 22.60 -15.55 -3.89
N GLY A 281 21.91 -16.47 -4.56
CA GLY A 281 21.67 -16.42 -6.01
C GLY A 281 20.42 -15.64 -6.43
N LEU A 282 19.57 -15.21 -5.49
CA LEU A 282 18.27 -14.59 -5.78
C LEU A 282 18.40 -13.06 -5.83
N PRO A 283 18.16 -12.42 -6.99
CA PRO A 283 18.06 -10.97 -7.09
C PRO A 283 16.68 -10.50 -6.60
N ILE A 284 16.66 -9.63 -5.61
CA ILE A 284 15.46 -9.05 -5.02
C ILE A 284 15.38 -7.58 -5.47
N PRO A 285 14.36 -7.17 -6.23
CA PRO A 285 14.16 -5.78 -6.56
C PRO A 285 13.75 -5.00 -5.31
N VAL A 286 14.43 -3.89 -5.06
CA VAL A 286 14.12 -2.96 -3.97
C VAL A 286 14.05 -1.55 -4.52
N ASP A 287 13.34 -0.69 -3.82
CA ASP A 287 13.31 0.74 -4.15
C ASP A 287 14.57 1.47 -3.60
N GLU A 288 14.57 2.80 -3.73
CA GLU A 288 15.68 3.66 -3.30
C GLU A 288 15.93 3.61 -1.79
N MET A 289 14.93 3.20 -1.00
CA MET A 289 15.00 3.02 0.45
C MET A 289 15.23 1.55 0.87
N GLY A 290 15.56 0.66 -0.06
CA GLY A 290 15.77 -0.75 0.26
C GLY A 290 14.50 -1.52 0.62
N ARG A 291 13.31 -1.04 0.21
CA ARG A 291 12.04 -1.68 0.51
C ARG A 291 11.65 -2.64 -0.62
N LEU A 292 11.23 -3.83 -0.21
CA LEU A 292 10.65 -4.84 -1.08
C LEU A 292 9.17 -4.54 -1.33
N LEU A 293 8.68 -4.79 -2.52
CA LEU A 293 7.27 -4.86 -2.85
C LEU A 293 6.88 -6.34 -3.02
N PRO A 294 6.43 -7.00 -1.94
CA PRO A 294 6.14 -8.44 -1.93
C PRO A 294 4.80 -8.74 -2.60
N GLN A 295 4.59 -10.00 -2.95
CA GLN A 295 3.28 -10.51 -3.30
C GLN A 295 2.45 -10.73 -2.03
N PHE A 296 1.34 -10.02 -1.90
CA PHE A 296 0.28 -10.40 -0.98
C PHE A 296 -0.64 -11.39 -1.67
N TYR A 297 -0.89 -12.52 -1.02
CA TYR A 297 -1.70 -13.61 -1.60
C TYR A 297 -3.14 -13.49 -1.09
N PRO A 298 -4.13 -13.34 -1.97
CA PRO A 298 -5.53 -13.30 -1.57
C PRO A 298 -6.02 -14.67 -1.09
N ASP A 299 -7.10 -14.68 -0.31
CA ASP A 299 -7.83 -15.89 -0.01
C ASP A 299 -8.34 -16.52 -1.31
N GLN A 300 -8.24 -17.84 -1.40
CA GLN A 300 -8.72 -18.61 -2.54
C GLN A 300 -9.95 -19.40 -2.12
N GLU A 301 -11.11 -19.09 -2.72
CA GLU A 301 -12.38 -19.78 -2.44
C GLU A 301 -12.74 -19.81 -0.94
N GLY A 302 -12.44 -18.73 -0.21
CA GLY A 302 -12.70 -18.62 1.23
C GLY A 302 -11.69 -19.39 2.11
N ARG A 303 -10.58 -19.87 1.53
CA ARG A 303 -9.49 -20.49 2.27
C ARG A 303 -8.33 -19.51 2.41
N PRO A 304 -7.74 -19.39 3.61
CA PRO A 304 -6.58 -18.55 3.81
C PRO A 304 -5.39 -19.05 2.95
N PRO A 305 -4.53 -18.13 2.48
CA PRO A 305 -3.42 -18.48 1.58
C PRO A 305 -2.36 -19.36 2.25
N PHE A 306 -2.26 -19.32 3.57
CA PHE A 306 -1.32 -20.12 4.35
C PHE A 306 -2.06 -21.13 5.23
N ALA A 307 -1.39 -22.24 5.54
CA ALA A 307 -1.85 -23.14 6.60
C ALA A 307 -1.77 -22.41 7.95
N VAL A 308 -2.88 -22.34 8.66
CA VAL A 308 -3.00 -21.72 9.99
C VAL A 308 -3.40 -22.78 10.98
N ASP A 309 -2.55 -23.04 11.95
CA ASP A 309 -2.78 -24.00 13.02
C ASP A 309 -2.90 -23.24 14.36
N SER A 310 -3.78 -23.72 15.26
CA SER A 310 -3.91 -23.13 16.60
C SER A 310 -2.70 -23.48 17.48
N PHE A 311 -2.14 -22.50 18.16
CA PHE A 311 -1.05 -22.70 19.13
C PHE A 311 -1.45 -23.70 20.20
N TYR A 312 -2.68 -23.62 20.72
CA TYR A 312 -3.19 -24.55 21.72
C TYR A 312 -3.27 -26.00 21.20
N ASP A 313 -3.64 -26.20 19.95
CA ASP A 313 -3.77 -27.55 19.40
C ASP A 313 -2.41 -28.25 19.26
N LEU A 314 -1.32 -27.50 18.98
CA LEU A 314 0.03 -28.05 19.08
C LEU A 314 0.44 -28.23 20.56
N TYR A 315 0.27 -27.19 21.39
CA TYR A 315 0.62 -27.22 22.82
C TYR A 315 0.01 -28.41 23.58
N SER A 316 -1.25 -28.75 23.27
CA SER A 316 -2.00 -29.86 23.87
C SER A 316 -1.70 -31.21 23.22
N GLY A 317 -0.93 -31.27 22.14
CA GLY A 317 -0.62 -32.50 21.41
C GLY A 317 -1.74 -32.99 20.48
N LYS A 318 -2.76 -32.18 20.21
CA LYS A 318 -3.84 -32.50 19.28
C LYS A 318 -3.34 -32.52 17.84
N ILE A 319 -2.40 -31.63 17.49
CA ILE A 319 -1.70 -31.65 16.23
C ILE A 319 -0.37 -32.38 16.44
N PRO A 320 -0.09 -33.42 15.64
CA PRO A 320 1.18 -34.12 15.77
C PRO A 320 2.34 -33.22 15.30
N PRO A 321 3.43 -33.09 16.10
CA PRO A 321 4.58 -32.22 15.73
C PRO A 321 5.18 -32.54 14.36
N SER A 322 5.11 -33.80 13.90
CA SER A 322 5.61 -34.23 12.57
C SER A 322 5.06 -33.43 11.40
N ARG A 323 3.89 -32.78 11.56
CA ARG A 323 3.31 -31.87 10.58
C ARG A 323 4.24 -30.71 10.19
N TYR A 324 5.12 -30.32 11.10
CA TYR A 324 6.02 -29.16 10.90
C TYR A 324 7.41 -29.56 10.40
N ALA A 325 7.64 -30.83 10.06
CA ALA A 325 8.93 -31.31 9.56
C ALA A 325 9.33 -30.56 8.28
N GLY A 326 10.50 -29.90 8.30
CA GLY A 326 11.01 -29.12 7.18
C GLY A 326 10.25 -27.81 6.88
N LYS A 327 9.26 -27.44 7.71
CA LYS A 327 8.48 -26.20 7.50
C LYS A 327 9.14 -24.99 8.16
N VAL A 328 8.82 -23.81 7.65
CA VAL A 328 9.07 -22.51 8.26
C VAL A 328 7.83 -22.15 9.07
N VAL A 329 7.96 -22.19 10.38
CA VAL A 329 6.84 -21.97 11.32
C VAL A 329 6.91 -20.55 11.84
N LEU A 330 5.84 -19.79 11.63
CA LEU A 330 5.70 -18.41 12.08
C LEU A 330 4.74 -18.36 13.26
N ILE A 331 5.24 -17.97 14.43
CA ILE A 331 4.43 -17.87 15.65
C ILE A 331 4.02 -16.43 15.88
N GLY A 332 2.72 -16.19 16.06
CA GLY A 332 2.24 -14.85 16.39
C GLY A 332 0.77 -14.78 16.73
N THR A 333 0.36 -13.62 17.21
CA THR A 333 -1.00 -13.39 17.68
C THR A 333 -1.95 -13.15 16.51
N THR A 334 -3.10 -13.81 16.56
CA THR A 334 -4.25 -13.56 15.69
C THR A 334 -5.54 -13.36 16.49
N ALA A 335 -5.48 -13.52 17.81
CA ALA A 335 -6.60 -13.31 18.71
C ALA A 335 -7.07 -11.85 18.71
N LEU A 336 -8.36 -11.63 18.78
CA LEU A 336 -8.97 -10.30 18.83
C LEU A 336 -8.50 -9.55 20.10
N GLY A 337 -8.07 -8.30 19.89
CA GLY A 337 -7.59 -7.43 20.98
C GLY A 337 -6.18 -7.74 21.48
N VAL A 338 -5.47 -8.66 20.84
CA VAL A 338 -4.06 -8.95 21.14
C VAL A 338 -3.18 -8.52 19.96
N GLY A 339 -2.42 -7.46 20.17
CA GLY A 339 -1.53 -6.89 19.14
C GLY A 339 -2.22 -5.86 18.23
N THR A 340 -1.45 -5.32 17.30
CA THR A 340 -1.90 -4.37 16.27
C THR A 340 -2.18 -5.11 14.97
N ALA A 341 -3.20 -4.68 14.22
CA ALA A 341 -3.46 -5.18 12.87
C ALA A 341 -3.21 -4.07 11.84
N PHE A 342 -2.89 -4.46 10.63
CA PHE A 342 -2.58 -3.57 9.51
C PHE A 342 -3.55 -3.80 8.36
N ALA A 343 -3.86 -2.75 7.62
CA ALA A 343 -4.46 -2.89 6.30
C ALA A 343 -3.39 -3.34 5.30
N THR A 344 -3.73 -4.29 4.43
CA THR A 344 -2.87 -4.83 3.37
C THR A 344 -3.63 -4.88 2.04
N PRO A 345 -2.97 -5.10 0.90
CA PRO A 345 -3.62 -5.23 -0.41
C PRO A 345 -4.76 -6.26 -0.47
N VAL A 346 -4.74 -7.26 0.39
CA VAL A 346 -5.67 -8.40 0.36
C VAL A 346 -6.69 -8.41 1.50
N SER A 347 -6.46 -7.60 2.56
CA SER A 347 -7.36 -7.57 3.73
C SER A 347 -7.24 -6.24 4.48
N PRO A 348 -8.35 -5.67 4.95
CA PRO A 348 -8.32 -4.48 5.80
C PRO A 348 -7.79 -4.76 7.22
N VAL A 349 -7.73 -6.03 7.63
CA VAL A 349 -7.26 -6.45 8.96
C VAL A 349 -6.34 -7.65 8.79
N THR A 350 -5.03 -7.41 8.91
CA THR A 350 -3.99 -8.43 8.79
C THR A 350 -3.07 -8.34 10.00
N ASN A 351 -2.88 -9.43 10.70
CA ASN A 351 -2.00 -9.45 11.87
C ASN A 351 -0.51 -9.49 11.44
N PRO A 352 0.43 -9.03 12.29
CA PRO A 352 1.86 -9.00 11.97
C PRO A 352 2.42 -10.35 11.51
N VAL A 353 1.96 -11.46 12.09
CA VAL A 353 2.39 -12.80 11.68
C VAL A 353 1.94 -13.17 10.27
N GLN A 354 0.79 -12.69 9.84
CA GLN A 354 0.29 -12.88 8.47
C GLN A 354 1.07 -12.01 7.48
N VAL A 355 1.38 -10.74 7.83
CA VAL A 355 2.27 -9.89 7.04
C VAL A 355 3.63 -10.55 6.88
N LEU A 356 4.19 -11.07 7.99
CA LEU A 356 5.45 -11.82 7.97
C LEU A 356 5.37 -13.06 7.07
N ALA A 357 4.22 -13.75 7.03
CA ALA A 357 4.02 -14.92 6.17
C ALA A 357 4.03 -14.54 4.68
N HIS A 358 3.34 -13.45 4.30
CA HIS A 358 3.36 -12.94 2.93
C HIS A 358 4.79 -12.56 2.50
N ASN A 359 5.50 -11.79 3.33
CA ASN A 359 6.85 -11.34 3.05
C ASN A 359 7.84 -12.52 2.95
N THR A 360 7.80 -13.44 3.92
CA THR A 360 8.67 -14.63 3.93
C THR A 360 8.38 -15.53 2.73
N SER A 361 7.11 -15.78 2.43
CA SER A 361 6.71 -16.58 1.26
C SER A 361 7.15 -15.94 -0.05
N SER A 362 7.01 -14.62 -0.19
CA SER A 362 7.50 -13.89 -1.35
C SER A 362 9.01 -14.03 -1.54
N LEU A 363 9.77 -13.93 -0.45
CA LEU A 363 11.23 -14.12 -0.48
C LEU A 363 11.63 -15.55 -0.86
N LEU A 364 10.92 -16.57 -0.35
CA LEU A 364 11.19 -17.97 -0.66
C LEU A 364 10.82 -18.36 -2.10
N SER A 365 9.77 -17.76 -2.64
CA SER A 365 9.22 -18.09 -3.96
C SER A 365 9.71 -17.16 -5.08
N GLY A 366 10.44 -16.10 -4.76
CA GLY A 366 10.83 -15.09 -5.75
C GLY A 366 9.65 -14.28 -6.30
N HIS A 367 8.58 -14.14 -5.52
CA HIS A 367 7.37 -13.43 -5.94
C HIS A 367 7.42 -11.96 -5.53
N PHE A 368 8.02 -11.13 -6.38
CA PHE A 368 8.19 -9.70 -6.14
C PHE A 368 7.55 -8.88 -7.26
N PHE A 369 7.31 -7.60 -6.95
CA PHE A 369 7.08 -6.58 -7.95
C PHE A 369 8.23 -5.60 -7.94
N ALA A 370 8.62 -5.12 -9.12
CA ALA A 370 9.67 -4.12 -9.27
C ALA A 370 9.07 -2.74 -9.53
N GLN A 371 9.69 -1.72 -8.98
CA GLN A 371 9.42 -0.31 -9.28
C GLN A 371 10.75 0.42 -9.45
N PRO A 372 11.51 0.17 -10.53
CA PRO A 372 12.80 0.79 -10.75
C PRO A 372 12.67 2.30 -10.96
N ALA A 373 13.75 3.05 -10.70
CA ALA A 373 13.78 4.52 -10.74
C ALA A 373 13.26 5.13 -12.07
N TRP A 374 13.44 4.44 -13.22
CA TRP A 374 12.94 4.93 -14.50
C TRP A 374 11.41 4.97 -14.62
N VAL A 375 10.66 4.32 -13.70
CA VAL A 375 9.19 4.36 -13.69
C VAL A 375 8.65 5.76 -13.50
N SER A 376 9.34 6.60 -12.74
CA SER A 376 9.01 8.03 -12.62
C SER A 376 9.09 8.75 -13.96
N SER A 377 10.10 8.44 -14.78
CA SER A 377 10.25 8.96 -16.14
C SER A 377 9.12 8.47 -17.06
N PHE A 378 8.71 7.21 -16.95
CA PHE A 378 7.56 6.67 -17.69
C PHE A 378 6.27 7.45 -17.36
N THR A 379 6.01 7.73 -16.10
CA THR A 379 4.85 8.53 -15.69
C THR A 379 4.92 9.94 -16.27
N GLY A 380 6.09 10.58 -16.23
CA GLY A 380 6.32 11.89 -16.83
C GLY A 380 6.08 11.91 -18.35
N VAL A 381 6.60 10.90 -19.06
CA VAL A 381 6.40 10.76 -20.52
C VAL A 381 4.93 10.49 -20.84
N SER A 382 4.25 9.65 -20.07
CA SER A 382 2.82 9.37 -20.25
C SER A 382 1.97 10.62 -20.07
N LEU A 383 2.24 11.41 -19.04
CA LEU A 383 1.58 12.71 -18.83
C LEU A 383 1.88 13.69 -19.95
N LEU A 384 3.10 13.74 -20.47
CA LEU A 384 3.46 14.58 -21.62
C LEU A 384 2.70 14.15 -22.89
N CYS A 385 2.58 12.86 -23.16
CA CYS A 385 1.78 12.33 -24.28
C CYS A 385 0.31 12.70 -24.13
N VAL A 386 -0.25 12.56 -22.92
CA VAL A 386 -1.63 13.00 -22.62
C VAL A 386 -1.77 14.51 -22.81
N ALA A 387 -0.83 15.30 -22.33
CA ALA A 387 -0.85 16.76 -22.51
C ALA A 387 -0.82 17.13 -24.00
N LEU A 388 0.03 16.48 -24.79
CA LEU A 388 0.09 16.69 -26.24
C LEU A 388 -1.24 16.31 -26.93
N LEU A 389 -1.84 15.19 -26.54
CA LEU A 389 -3.15 14.77 -27.05
C LEU A 389 -4.25 15.79 -26.69
N VAL A 390 -4.28 16.26 -25.45
CA VAL A 390 -5.25 17.26 -24.96
C VAL A 390 -5.04 18.62 -25.64
N PHE A 391 -3.80 19.05 -25.80
CA PHE A 391 -3.47 20.36 -26.34
C PHE A 391 -3.60 20.44 -27.88
N VAL A 392 -3.19 19.36 -28.57
CA VAL A 392 -3.09 19.34 -30.04
C VAL A 392 -4.16 18.46 -30.68
N GLY A 393 -4.41 17.28 -30.10
CA GLY A 393 -5.30 16.26 -30.69
C GLY A 393 -6.78 16.57 -30.48
N LEU A 394 -7.23 16.58 -29.22
CA LEU A 394 -8.65 16.73 -28.89
C LEU A 394 -9.31 18.01 -29.47
N PRO A 395 -8.63 19.18 -29.53
CA PRO A 395 -9.23 20.35 -30.14
C PRO A 395 -9.55 20.24 -31.63
N ARG A 396 -8.88 19.35 -32.34
CA ARG A 396 -9.06 19.14 -33.80
C ARG A 396 -10.09 18.07 -34.15
N LEU A 397 -10.51 17.27 -33.17
CA LEU A 397 -11.45 16.16 -33.38
C LEU A 397 -12.90 16.62 -33.17
N SER A 398 -13.84 15.97 -33.87
CA SER A 398 -15.26 16.07 -33.54
C SER A 398 -15.51 15.43 -32.17
N ALA A 399 -16.61 15.78 -31.51
CA ALA A 399 -16.94 15.27 -30.18
C ALA A 399 -16.98 13.73 -30.12
N ALA A 400 -17.51 13.07 -31.15
CA ALA A 400 -17.57 11.61 -31.23
C ALA A 400 -16.17 10.98 -31.35
N TRP A 401 -15.32 11.51 -32.25
CA TRP A 401 -13.95 11.03 -32.39
C TRP A 401 -13.09 11.33 -31.18
N ALA A 402 -13.28 12.47 -30.54
CA ALA A 402 -12.61 12.79 -29.30
C ALA A 402 -12.98 11.78 -28.17
N ALA A 403 -14.24 11.36 -28.08
CA ALA A 403 -14.67 10.32 -27.15
C ALA A 403 -14.00 8.97 -27.43
N VAL A 404 -13.99 8.55 -28.71
CA VAL A 404 -13.36 7.28 -29.12
C VAL A 404 -11.87 7.28 -28.81
N VAL A 405 -11.14 8.33 -29.22
CA VAL A 405 -9.69 8.41 -28.97
C VAL A 405 -9.38 8.45 -27.48
N THR A 406 -10.15 9.20 -26.68
CA THR A 406 -10.00 9.24 -25.24
C THR A 406 -10.25 7.87 -24.62
N GLY A 407 -11.36 7.20 -24.98
CA GLY A 407 -11.68 5.87 -24.47
C GLY A 407 -10.65 4.81 -24.82
N VAL A 408 -10.20 4.79 -26.07
CA VAL A 408 -9.16 3.85 -26.54
C VAL A 408 -7.83 4.10 -25.81
N THR A 409 -7.40 5.36 -25.69
CA THR A 409 -6.14 5.72 -25.02
C THR A 409 -6.20 5.37 -23.53
N ALA A 410 -7.30 5.69 -22.85
CA ALA A 410 -7.49 5.34 -21.44
C ALA A 410 -7.47 3.81 -21.22
N SER A 411 -8.21 3.07 -22.05
CA SER A 411 -8.24 1.60 -21.98
C SER A 411 -6.87 0.97 -22.25
N LEU A 412 -6.14 1.50 -23.21
CA LEU A 412 -4.79 1.02 -23.53
C LEU A 412 -3.81 1.27 -22.38
N LEU A 413 -3.83 2.47 -21.77
CA LEU A 413 -2.99 2.77 -20.61
C LEU A 413 -3.30 1.85 -19.42
N LEU A 414 -4.57 1.64 -19.11
CA LEU A 414 -4.96 0.71 -18.05
C LEU A 414 -4.56 -0.73 -18.40
N LEU A 415 -4.75 -1.16 -19.63
CA LEU A 415 -4.32 -2.49 -20.06
C LEU A 415 -2.79 -2.68 -19.95
N VAL A 416 -2.01 -1.68 -20.34
CA VAL A 416 -0.55 -1.69 -20.18
C VAL A 416 -0.17 -1.79 -18.71
N GLY A 417 -0.79 -1.01 -17.83
CA GLY A 417 -0.58 -1.11 -16.39
C GLY A 417 -0.90 -2.50 -15.84
N PHE A 418 -2.06 -3.05 -16.21
CA PHE A 418 -2.48 -4.39 -15.78
C PHE A 418 -1.52 -5.49 -16.26
N VAL A 419 -1.18 -5.50 -17.53
CA VAL A 419 -0.27 -6.50 -18.11
C VAL A 419 1.14 -6.38 -17.51
N SER A 420 1.60 -5.15 -17.24
CA SER A 420 2.90 -4.94 -16.61
C SER A 420 2.96 -5.52 -15.19
N ILE A 421 1.90 -5.40 -14.41
CA ILE A 421 1.80 -5.99 -13.07
C ILE A 421 1.64 -7.52 -13.17
N ALA A 422 0.67 -7.98 -13.95
CA ALA A 422 0.29 -9.40 -13.97
C ALA A 422 1.32 -10.32 -14.66
N ALA A 423 1.92 -9.86 -15.74
CA ALA A 423 2.83 -10.68 -16.55
C ALA A 423 4.31 -10.32 -16.37
N VAL A 424 4.64 -9.04 -16.22
CA VAL A 424 6.03 -8.56 -16.16
C VAL A 424 6.50 -8.31 -14.73
N GLN A 425 5.55 -8.26 -13.76
CA GLN A 425 5.85 -8.00 -12.34
C GLN A 425 6.43 -6.60 -12.10
N LEU A 426 6.00 -5.66 -12.93
CA LEU A 426 6.47 -4.28 -12.92
C LEU A 426 5.29 -3.35 -12.60
N TRP A 427 5.40 -2.54 -11.56
CA TRP A 427 4.38 -1.55 -11.26
C TRP A 427 4.63 -0.27 -12.05
N LEU A 428 3.80 -0.05 -13.08
CA LEU A 428 3.76 1.17 -13.88
C LEU A 428 2.53 2.00 -13.47
N PRO A 429 2.70 3.18 -12.89
CA PRO A 429 1.58 4.06 -12.55
C PRO A 429 0.92 4.62 -13.81
N THR A 430 -0.34 4.23 -14.04
CA THR A 430 -1.12 4.61 -15.24
C THR A 430 -2.40 5.35 -14.93
N VAL A 431 -2.88 5.31 -13.68
CA VAL A 431 -4.17 5.90 -13.29
C VAL A 431 -4.12 7.43 -13.33
N LEU A 432 -3.01 8.06 -12.92
CA LEU A 432 -2.88 9.51 -12.99
C LEU A 432 -2.95 10.05 -14.43
N PRO A 433 -2.21 9.52 -15.43
CA PRO A 433 -2.37 9.90 -16.83
C PRO A 433 -3.79 9.67 -17.37
N VAL A 434 -4.43 8.57 -17.02
CA VAL A 434 -5.81 8.27 -17.40
C VAL A 434 -6.78 9.28 -16.80
N GLY A 435 -6.66 9.55 -15.50
CA GLY A 435 -7.49 10.55 -14.82
C GLY A 435 -7.34 11.96 -15.42
N ALA A 436 -6.10 12.36 -15.72
CA ALA A 436 -5.80 13.62 -16.36
C ALA A 436 -6.46 13.71 -17.75
N LEU A 437 -6.38 12.65 -18.55
CA LEU A 437 -7.02 12.57 -19.86
C LEU A 437 -8.55 12.68 -19.77
N LEU A 438 -9.17 11.94 -18.83
CA LEU A 438 -10.63 11.92 -18.66
C LEU A 438 -11.15 13.29 -18.19
N VAL A 439 -10.51 13.90 -17.20
CA VAL A 439 -10.90 15.24 -16.70
C VAL A 439 -10.76 16.29 -17.79
N ALA A 440 -9.67 16.26 -18.55
CA ALA A 440 -9.47 17.19 -19.65
C ALA A 440 -10.53 16.99 -20.75
N TYR A 441 -10.83 15.75 -21.13
CA TYR A 441 -11.87 15.43 -22.11
C TYR A 441 -13.24 15.95 -21.68
N VAL A 442 -13.67 15.63 -20.44
CA VAL A 442 -14.96 16.07 -19.89
C VAL A 442 -15.04 17.61 -19.87
N GLY A 443 -14.00 18.28 -19.36
CA GLY A 443 -13.99 19.75 -19.29
C GLY A 443 -14.02 20.42 -20.67
N LEU A 444 -13.24 19.92 -21.64
CA LEU A 444 -13.25 20.46 -23.01
C LEU A 444 -14.60 20.21 -23.70
N THR A 445 -15.19 19.04 -23.53
CA THR A 445 -16.48 18.70 -24.13
C THR A 445 -17.60 19.54 -23.52
N THR A 446 -17.61 19.71 -22.21
CA THR A 446 -18.56 20.59 -21.49
C THR A 446 -18.45 22.02 -21.95
N LYS A 447 -17.22 22.55 -22.04
CA LYS A 447 -17.00 23.90 -22.59
C LYS A 447 -17.58 24.04 -23.99
N ARG A 448 -17.27 23.10 -24.91
CA ARG A 448 -17.76 23.13 -26.29
C ARG A 448 -19.29 23.07 -26.36
N PHE A 449 -19.90 22.21 -25.53
CA PHE A 449 -21.36 22.11 -25.44
C PHE A 449 -21.98 23.45 -25.03
N LEU A 450 -21.50 24.05 -23.93
CA LEU A 450 -22.01 25.34 -23.43
C LEU A 450 -21.82 26.46 -24.46
N PHE A 451 -20.67 26.49 -25.16
CA PHE A 451 -20.44 27.49 -26.22
C PHE A 451 -21.38 27.29 -27.41
N THR A 452 -21.61 26.05 -27.82
CA THR A 452 -22.51 25.76 -28.96
C THR A 452 -23.96 26.12 -28.60
N GLU A 453 -24.39 25.81 -27.39
CA GLU A 453 -25.73 26.15 -26.90
C GLU A 453 -25.94 27.66 -26.80
N ALA A 454 -24.99 28.37 -26.19
CA ALA A 454 -25.01 29.85 -26.14
C ALA A 454 -25.01 30.49 -27.54
N SER A 455 -24.21 29.94 -28.46
CA SER A 455 -24.16 30.42 -29.85
C SER A 455 -25.48 30.17 -30.61
N LYS A 456 -26.12 29.01 -30.33
CA LYS A 456 -27.42 28.69 -30.94
C LYS A 456 -28.54 29.64 -30.43
N ILE A 457 -28.61 29.86 -29.12
CA ILE A 457 -29.60 30.79 -28.50
C ILE A 457 -29.40 32.19 -29.13
N ARG A 458 -28.16 32.68 -29.22
CA ARG A 458 -27.89 34.01 -29.83
C ARG A 458 -28.26 34.06 -31.31
N SER A 459 -27.97 33.01 -32.07
CA SER A 459 -28.34 32.91 -33.50
C SER A 459 -29.85 32.85 -33.68
N ASP A 460 -30.55 32.15 -32.81
CA ASP A 460 -32.04 32.06 -32.83
C ASP A 460 -32.65 33.44 -32.48
N GLU A 461 -32.09 34.17 -31.49
CA GLU A 461 -32.49 35.54 -31.15
C GLU A 461 -32.23 36.54 -32.31
N GLU A 462 -31.02 36.49 -32.92
CA GLU A 462 -30.70 37.33 -34.06
C GLU A 462 -31.61 37.05 -35.29
N SER A 463 -31.94 35.77 -35.52
CA SER A 463 -32.86 35.35 -36.57
C SER A 463 -34.27 35.79 -36.31
N ALA A 464 -34.73 35.70 -35.04
CA ALA A 464 -36.08 36.16 -34.62
C ALA A 464 -36.18 37.68 -34.81
N GLU A 465 -35.19 38.45 -34.37
CA GLU A 465 -35.21 39.92 -34.54
C GLU A 465 -35.15 40.32 -36.01
N THR A 466 -34.33 39.65 -36.83
CA THR A 466 -34.27 39.89 -38.30
C THR A 466 -35.63 39.62 -38.96
N ASN A 467 -36.31 38.52 -38.62
CA ASN A 467 -37.66 38.20 -39.12
C ASN A 467 -38.70 39.21 -38.63
N ARG A 468 -38.61 39.69 -37.38
CA ARG A 468 -39.49 40.74 -36.85
C ARG A 468 -39.35 42.05 -37.61
N MET A 469 -38.10 42.49 -37.79
CA MET A 469 -37.81 43.74 -38.54
C MET A 469 -38.26 43.63 -40.01
N MET A 470 -38.03 42.52 -40.67
CA MET A 470 -38.49 42.28 -42.04
C MET A 470 -40.02 42.21 -42.15
N GLY A 471 -40.68 41.61 -41.14
CA GLY A 471 -42.14 41.61 -41.02
C GLY A 471 -42.74 43.02 -40.94
N LEU A 472 -42.13 43.88 -40.07
CA LEU A 472 -42.55 45.28 -39.95
C LEU A 472 -42.32 46.06 -41.25
N ALA A 473 -41.18 45.86 -41.93
CA ALA A 473 -40.91 46.51 -43.22
C ALA A 473 -41.89 46.11 -44.31
N LEU A 474 -42.24 44.85 -44.42
CA LEU A 474 -43.24 44.29 -45.36
C LEU A 474 -44.66 44.78 -45.04
N GLN A 475 -45.00 44.88 -43.75
CA GLN A 475 -46.28 45.47 -43.30
C GLN A 475 -46.37 46.95 -43.75
N GLY A 476 -45.32 47.75 -43.55
CA GLY A 476 -45.23 49.14 -43.99
C GLY A 476 -45.36 49.30 -45.52
N GLN A 477 -44.96 48.29 -46.29
CA GLN A 477 -45.12 48.26 -47.75
C GLN A 477 -46.50 47.74 -48.23
N GLY A 478 -47.37 47.37 -47.30
CA GLY A 478 -48.66 46.81 -47.58
C GLY A 478 -48.67 45.36 -48.05
N GLN A 479 -47.55 44.65 -47.94
CA GLN A 479 -47.42 43.22 -48.29
C GLN A 479 -47.77 42.32 -47.08
N LEU A 480 -49.04 42.34 -46.68
CA LEU A 480 -49.52 41.79 -45.39
C LEU A 480 -49.31 40.28 -45.25
N ASP A 481 -49.52 39.51 -46.35
CA ASP A 481 -49.34 38.06 -46.35
C ASP A 481 -47.87 37.67 -46.08
N MET A 482 -46.95 38.40 -46.73
CA MET A 482 -45.53 38.17 -46.53
C MET A 482 -45.06 38.66 -45.14
N ALA A 483 -45.65 39.71 -44.60
CA ALA A 483 -45.39 40.19 -43.25
C ALA A 483 -45.78 39.12 -42.21
N PHE A 484 -46.98 38.50 -42.38
CA PHE A 484 -47.47 37.42 -41.55
C PHE A 484 -46.51 36.20 -41.56
N ASP A 485 -46.03 35.78 -42.73
CA ASP A 485 -45.07 34.69 -42.89
C ASP A 485 -43.78 34.93 -42.14
N ARG A 486 -43.31 36.19 -42.00
CA ARG A 486 -42.14 36.56 -41.23
C ARG A 486 -42.41 36.56 -39.75
N PHE A 487 -43.52 37.15 -39.29
CA PHE A 487 -43.87 37.16 -37.87
C PHE A 487 -44.14 35.75 -37.32
N ARG A 488 -44.71 34.82 -38.11
CA ARG A 488 -44.94 33.43 -37.73
C ARG A 488 -43.63 32.66 -37.36
N ARG A 489 -42.48 33.13 -37.85
CA ARG A 489 -41.16 32.52 -37.60
C ARG A 489 -40.48 33.09 -36.35
N VAL A 490 -41.08 34.05 -35.67
CA VAL A 490 -40.58 34.67 -34.46
C VAL A 490 -41.25 34.01 -33.26
N PRO A 491 -40.51 33.65 -32.19
CA PRO A 491 -41.14 33.17 -30.96
C PRO A 491 -42.17 34.18 -30.41
N LEU A 492 -43.28 33.70 -29.91
CA LEU A 492 -44.32 34.56 -29.34
C LEU A 492 -43.81 35.32 -28.12
N SER A 493 -43.76 36.66 -28.21
CA SER A 493 -43.46 37.58 -27.12
C SER A 493 -44.50 38.72 -27.19
N ASP A 494 -44.64 39.47 -26.09
CA ASP A 494 -45.61 40.60 -26.05
C ASP A 494 -45.48 41.53 -27.24
N GLY A 495 -44.24 41.90 -27.62
CA GLY A 495 -43.97 42.75 -28.77
C GLY A 495 -44.32 42.09 -30.11
N VAL A 496 -44.29 40.79 -30.26
CA VAL A 496 -44.73 40.06 -31.48
C VAL A 496 -46.25 39.92 -31.50
N MET A 497 -46.86 39.73 -30.35
CA MET A 497 -48.32 39.75 -30.24
C MET A 497 -48.92 41.11 -30.64
N ASP A 498 -48.31 42.19 -30.20
CA ASP A 498 -48.70 43.56 -30.62
C ASP A 498 -48.54 43.75 -32.13
N ASN A 499 -47.44 43.29 -32.73
CA ASN A 499 -47.21 43.35 -34.15
C ASN A 499 -48.27 42.54 -34.96
N LEU A 500 -48.60 41.32 -34.46
CA LEU A 500 -49.66 40.49 -35.10
C LEU A 500 -51.07 41.11 -34.95
N ALA A 501 -51.39 41.73 -33.83
CA ALA A 501 -52.63 42.46 -33.62
C ALA A 501 -52.74 43.64 -34.58
N ASN A 502 -51.67 44.42 -34.71
CA ASN A 502 -51.60 45.53 -35.66
C ASN A 502 -51.71 45.04 -37.13
N LEU A 503 -51.09 43.94 -37.47
CA LEU A 503 -51.19 43.32 -38.78
C LEU A 503 -52.63 42.86 -39.08
N ALA A 504 -53.33 42.32 -38.12
CA ALA A 504 -54.73 41.92 -38.24
C ALA A 504 -55.64 43.12 -38.52
N LEU A 505 -55.44 44.26 -37.85
CA LEU A 505 -56.14 45.52 -38.11
C LEU A 505 -55.86 46.04 -39.51
N ASP A 506 -54.62 45.93 -40.04
CA ASP A 506 -54.30 46.31 -41.39
C ASP A 506 -54.96 45.40 -42.45
N PHE A 507 -55.10 44.14 -42.19
CA PHE A 507 -55.93 43.21 -43.02
C PHE A 507 -57.41 43.62 -43.06
N GLU A 508 -57.98 44.04 -41.93
CA GLU A 508 -59.35 44.51 -41.87
C GLU A 508 -59.55 45.81 -42.66
N ARG A 509 -58.56 46.74 -42.59
CA ARG A 509 -58.65 48.02 -43.34
C ARG A 509 -58.49 47.86 -44.86
N LYS A 510 -57.95 46.76 -45.32
CA LYS A 510 -57.63 46.47 -46.70
C LYS A 510 -58.81 45.67 -47.40
N ARG A 511 -59.74 45.15 -46.58
CA ARG A 511 -61.01 44.54 -47.01
C ARG A 511 -62.04 45.61 -47.25
#